data_47738397ac2e8cd6340a23a2f0d155da
#
_entry.id   47738397ac2e8cd6340a23a2f0d155da
#
_cell.length_a   1.000
_cell.length_b   1.000
_cell.length_c   1.000
_cell.angle_alpha   90.00
_cell.angle_beta   90.00
_cell.angle_gamma   90.00
#
_symmetry.space_group_name_H-M   'P 1'
#
loop_
_entity.id
_entity.type
_entity.pdbx_description
1 polymer ?
#
loop_
_entity_poly.entity_id
_entity_poly.type
_entity_poly.pdbx_seq_one_letter_code
_entity_poly.pdbx_strand_id
1 'polypeptide(L)'
;PAVVGVEIMSGTIKNNTHVAKFENNEPDRVGQLSGIQAQGEDVSEARAGERVSIAIDGPTVGRQIEEGDELWIDLPEKHAKILEQELSDEIPADELEALSGYLNKRRKRDPFWGK
;
A
#
# COMPACT_ATOMS: atom_id res chain seq x y z
N PRO A 1 -2.16 9.90 -15.47
CA PRO A 1 -2.25 9.01 -14.31
C PRO A 1 -3.60 8.28 -14.24
N ALA A 2 -3.60 7.11 -13.64
CA ALA A 2 -4.83 6.39 -13.37
C ALA A 2 -5.47 6.94 -12.08
N VAL A 3 -6.77 7.23 -12.14
CA VAL A 3 -7.51 7.73 -10.97
C VAL A 3 -8.55 6.69 -10.58
N VAL A 4 -8.50 6.23 -9.33
CA VAL A 4 -9.41 5.21 -8.82
C VAL A 4 -9.91 5.56 -7.42
N GLY A 5 -11.16 5.20 -7.13
CA GLY A 5 -11.71 5.30 -5.79
C GLY A 5 -11.31 4.08 -4.97
N VAL A 6 -10.85 4.30 -3.75
CA VAL A 6 -10.41 3.23 -2.85
C VAL A 6 -10.95 3.42 -1.45
N GLU A 7 -11.03 2.32 -0.72
CA GLU A 7 -11.27 2.32 0.71
C GLU A 7 -9.98 1.86 1.40
N ILE A 8 -9.55 2.61 2.40
CA ILE A 8 -8.35 2.27 3.15
C ILE A 8 -8.73 1.22 4.20
N MET A 9 -8.22 0.01 4.03
CA MET A 9 -8.56 -1.12 4.90
C MET A 9 -7.74 -1.10 6.19
N SER A 10 -6.45 -0.78 6.09
CA SER A 10 -5.57 -0.68 7.25
C SER A 10 -4.40 0.23 6.93
N GLY A 11 -3.82 0.84 7.96
CA GLY A 11 -2.66 1.70 7.85
C GLY A 11 -2.97 3.09 7.34
N THR A 12 -1.93 3.76 6.87
CA THR A 12 -1.97 5.13 6.36
C THR A 12 -1.26 5.17 5.01
N ILE A 13 -1.87 5.81 4.01
CA ILE A 13 -1.23 6.03 2.72
C ILE A 13 -0.79 7.49 2.60
N LYS A 14 0.34 7.70 1.94
CA LYS A 14 0.91 9.03 1.68
C LYS A 14 1.31 9.15 0.23
N ASN A 15 1.35 10.39 -0.27
CA ASN A 15 1.85 10.67 -1.62
C ASN A 15 3.29 10.19 -1.79
N ASN A 16 3.66 9.89 -3.03
CA ASN A 16 4.99 9.46 -3.44
C ASN A 16 5.41 8.06 -2.98
N THR A 17 4.46 7.26 -2.46
CA THR A 17 4.72 5.86 -2.16
C THR A 17 4.44 4.98 -3.38
N HIS A 18 5.10 3.84 -3.44
CA HIS A 18 4.87 2.86 -4.50
C HIS A 18 3.71 1.94 -4.13
N VAL A 19 2.89 1.62 -5.13
CA VAL A 19 1.70 0.78 -4.98
C VAL A 19 1.92 -0.53 -5.72
N ALA A 20 1.53 -1.64 -5.12
CA ALA A 20 1.66 -2.97 -5.70
C ALA A 20 0.37 -3.77 -5.58
N LYS A 21 0.20 -4.71 -6.52
CA LYS A 21 -0.78 -5.81 -6.44
C LYS A 21 -0.01 -7.09 -6.19
N PHE A 22 -0.62 -8.03 -5.48
CA PHE A 22 -0.05 -9.37 -5.36
C PHE A 22 -0.71 -10.31 -6.36
N GLU A 23 0.12 -11.00 -7.14
CA GLU A 23 -0.30 -12.09 -8.03
C GLU A 23 0.52 -13.32 -7.68
N ASN A 24 -0.15 -14.42 -7.33
CA ASN A 24 0.52 -15.66 -6.89
C ASN A 24 1.52 -15.40 -5.76
N ASN A 25 1.16 -14.51 -4.83
CA ASN A 25 1.99 -14.07 -3.69
C ASN A 25 3.29 -13.35 -4.07
N GLU A 26 3.40 -12.88 -5.31
CA GLU A 26 4.46 -11.99 -5.75
C GLU A 26 3.92 -10.58 -5.90
N PRO A 27 4.63 -9.56 -5.39
CA PRO A 27 4.21 -8.18 -5.62
C PRO A 27 4.53 -7.75 -7.04
N ASP A 28 3.55 -7.14 -7.68
CA ASP A 28 3.71 -6.48 -8.97
C ASP A 28 3.50 -4.99 -8.73
N ARG A 29 4.57 -4.23 -8.85
CA ARG A 29 4.53 -2.80 -8.63
C ARG A 29 3.79 -2.15 -9.78
N VAL A 30 2.64 -1.52 -9.49
CA VAL A 30 1.79 -0.93 -10.53
C VAL A 30 2.09 0.54 -10.78
N GLY A 31 2.66 1.24 -9.82
CA GLY A 31 3.00 2.63 -10.01
C GLY A 31 3.27 3.37 -8.71
N GLN A 32 3.42 4.68 -8.83
CA GLN A 32 3.67 5.57 -7.71
C GLN A 32 2.45 6.45 -7.46
N LEU A 33 2.07 6.59 -6.20
CA LEU A 33 0.97 7.43 -5.78
C LEU A 33 1.34 8.90 -5.99
N SER A 34 0.59 9.59 -6.83
CA SER A 34 0.87 10.99 -7.18
C SER A 34 -0.15 11.98 -6.60
N GLY A 35 -1.28 11.50 -6.12
CA GLY A 35 -2.29 12.38 -5.51
C GLY A 35 -3.31 11.58 -4.72
N ILE A 36 -3.87 12.22 -3.68
CA ILE A 36 -4.96 11.69 -2.87
C ILE A 36 -5.99 12.80 -2.73
N GLN A 37 -7.25 12.49 -2.99
CA GLN A 37 -8.35 13.43 -2.80
C GLN A 37 -9.41 12.83 -1.90
N ALA A 38 -9.78 13.59 -0.87
CA ALA A 38 -10.88 13.27 0.03
C ALA A 38 -11.96 14.32 -0.15
N GLN A 39 -13.17 13.90 -0.53
CA GLN A 39 -14.32 14.78 -0.75
C GLN A 39 -14.01 15.95 -1.70
N GLY A 40 -13.26 15.67 -2.76
CA GLY A 40 -12.90 16.66 -3.79
C GLY A 40 -11.72 17.55 -3.43
N GLU A 41 -11.11 17.39 -2.27
CA GLU A 41 -9.96 18.18 -1.84
C GLU A 41 -8.69 17.35 -1.80
N ASP A 42 -7.57 17.95 -2.22
CA ASP A 42 -6.26 17.33 -2.14
C ASP A 42 -5.84 17.20 -0.67
N VAL A 43 -5.39 15.99 -0.31
CA VAL A 43 -4.86 15.71 1.01
C VAL A 43 -3.49 15.04 0.89
N SER A 44 -2.66 15.16 1.92
CA SER A 44 -1.31 14.59 1.91
C SER A 44 -1.29 13.12 2.34
N GLU A 45 -2.30 12.67 3.06
CA GLU A 45 -2.41 11.29 3.54
C GLU A 45 -3.87 10.88 3.73
N ALA A 46 -4.11 9.58 3.78
CA ALA A 46 -5.41 9.01 4.13
C ALA A 46 -5.21 7.80 5.03
N ARG A 47 -6.16 7.56 5.93
CA ARG A 47 -6.06 6.55 6.98
C ARG A 47 -7.16 5.49 6.87
N ALA A 48 -6.96 4.40 7.59
CA ALA A 48 -7.92 3.30 7.68
C ALA A 48 -9.34 3.80 7.95
N GLY A 49 -10.29 3.27 7.19
CA GLY A 49 -11.70 3.65 7.26
C GLY A 49 -12.12 4.76 6.31
N GLU A 50 -11.17 5.49 5.75
CA GLU A 50 -11.48 6.57 4.81
C GLU A 50 -11.69 6.03 3.39
N ARG A 51 -12.59 6.68 2.65
CA ARG A 51 -12.79 6.47 1.22
C ARG A 51 -12.26 7.68 0.48
N VAL A 52 -11.32 7.45 -0.42
CA VAL A 52 -10.62 8.52 -1.13
C VAL A 52 -10.44 8.15 -2.59
N SER A 53 -10.16 9.15 -3.42
CA SER A 53 -9.68 8.92 -4.79
C SER A 53 -8.18 9.05 -4.80
N ILE A 54 -7.51 8.13 -5.47
CA ILE A 54 -6.05 8.18 -5.62
C ILE A 54 -5.67 8.28 -7.09
N ALA A 55 -4.61 9.02 -7.35
CA ALA A 55 -3.99 9.08 -8.66
C ALA A 55 -2.67 8.31 -8.61
N ILE A 56 -2.47 7.40 -9.55
CA ILE A 56 -1.29 6.55 -9.62
C ILE A 56 -0.63 6.75 -10.98
N ASP A 57 0.63 7.13 -10.98
CA ASP A 57 1.43 7.25 -12.20
C ASP A 57 1.97 5.87 -12.59
N GLY A 58 1.80 5.54 -13.87
CA GLY A 58 2.31 4.32 -14.47
C GLY A 58 1.25 3.36 -14.99
N PRO A 59 0.19 2.99 -14.24
CA PRO A 59 -0.77 2.02 -14.72
C PRO A 59 -1.84 2.63 -15.61
N THR A 60 -2.52 1.77 -16.36
CA THR A 60 -3.75 2.10 -17.08
C THR A 60 -4.91 1.37 -16.39
N VAL A 61 -5.95 2.12 -16.00
CA VAL A 61 -7.14 1.53 -15.42
C VAL A 61 -7.80 0.59 -16.44
N GLY A 62 -8.21 -0.59 -15.96
CA GLY A 62 -8.77 -1.65 -16.81
C GLY A 62 -7.72 -2.60 -17.38
N ARG A 63 -6.43 -2.30 -17.19
CA ARG A 63 -5.32 -3.16 -17.60
C ARG A 63 -4.52 -3.67 -16.41
N GLN A 64 -3.84 -2.77 -15.70
CA GLN A 64 -3.07 -3.12 -14.50
C GLN A 64 -3.90 -3.02 -13.22
N ILE A 65 -4.88 -2.13 -13.19
CA ILE A 65 -5.74 -1.90 -12.03
C ILE A 65 -7.20 -1.99 -12.48
N GLU A 66 -7.99 -2.75 -11.73
CA GLU A 66 -9.44 -2.87 -11.92
C GLU A 66 -10.17 -2.54 -10.62
N GLU A 67 -11.42 -2.13 -10.73
CA GLU A 67 -12.26 -1.91 -9.57
C GLU A 67 -12.39 -3.20 -8.76
N GLY A 68 -12.24 -3.09 -7.44
CA GLY A 68 -12.26 -4.24 -6.54
C GLY A 68 -10.91 -4.86 -6.26
N ASP A 69 -9.86 -4.42 -6.95
CA ASP A 69 -8.50 -4.91 -6.69
C ASP A 69 -8.02 -4.48 -5.30
N GLU A 70 -7.29 -5.37 -4.66
CA GLU A 70 -6.60 -5.08 -3.40
C GLU A 70 -5.21 -4.53 -3.72
N LEU A 71 -4.95 -3.31 -3.27
CA LEU A 71 -3.67 -2.62 -3.48
C LEU A 71 -2.92 -2.50 -2.17
N TRP A 72 -1.61 -2.58 -2.26
CA TRP A 72 -0.71 -2.50 -1.11
C TRP A 72 0.34 -1.42 -1.35
N ILE A 73 0.79 -0.79 -0.28
CA ILE A 73 1.99 0.04 -0.33
C ILE A 73 3.19 -0.92 -0.37
N ASP A 74 4.01 -0.79 -1.41
CA ASP A 74 5.17 -1.65 -1.60
C ASP A 74 6.35 -1.12 -0.79
N LEU A 75 6.86 -1.96 0.10
CA LEU A 75 7.97 -1.61 1.00
C LEU A 75 9.26 -2.30 0.56
N PRO A 76 10.39 -1.56 0.52
CA PRO A 76 11.69 -2.20 0.41
C PRO A 76 11.95 -3.14 1.59
N GLU A 77 12.59 -4.27 1.34
CA GLU A 77 12.87 -5.28 2.37
C GLU A 77 13.57 -4.69 3.59
N LYS A 78 14.55 -3.84 3.36
CA LYS A 78 15.29 -3.19 4.44
C LYS A 78 14.40 -2.35 5.34
N HIS A 79 13.47 -1.60 4.75
CA HIS A 79 12.52 -0.78 5.52
C HIS A 79 11.56 -1.64 6.31
N ALA A 80 11.03 -2.70 5.70
CA ALA A 80 10.12 -3.63 6.39
C ALA A 80 10.80 -4.29 7.58
N LYS A 81 12.06 -4.69 7.43
CA LYS A 81 12.85 -5.29 8.51
C LYS A 81 13.03 -4.33 9.69
N ILE A 82 13.37 -3.08 9.41
CA ILE A 82 13.54 -2.05 10.44
C ILE A 82 12.22 -1.81 11.18
N LEU A 83 11.12 -1.66 10.43
CA LEU A 83 9.81 -1.42 11.00
C LEU A 83 9.37 -2.55 11.93
N GLU A 84 9.56 -3.80 11.51
CA GLU A 84 9.16 -4.95 12.33
C GLU A 84 10.07 -5.16 13.53
N GLN A 85 11.39 -5.11 13.33
CA GLN A 85 12.34 -5.54 14.36
C GLN A 85 12.76 -4.43 15.32
N GLU A 86 12.74 -3.18 14.87
CA GLU A 86 13.25 -2.07 15.68
C GLU A 86 12.20 -1.06 16.09
N LEU A 87 11.15 -0.87 15.28
CA LEU A 87 10.16 0.20 15.46
C LEU A 87 8.75 -0.31 15.76
N SER A 88 8.54 -1.63 15.92
CA SER A 88 7.20 -2.19 16.08
C SER A 88 6.43 -1.61 17.26
N ASP A 89 7.11 -1.24 18.34
CA ASP A 89 6.49 -0.64 19.52
C ASP A 89 6.11 0.83 19.31
N GLU A 90 6.63 1.46 18.27
CA GLU A 90 6.38 2.86 17.95
C GLU A 90 5.37 3.06 16.82
N ILE A 91 4.94 1.96 16.19
CA ILE A 91 3.99 2.00 15.08
C ILE A 91 2.56 1.92 15.62
N PRO A 92 1.66 2.83 15.19
CA PRO A 92 0.24 2.73 15.55
C PRO A 92 -0.35 1.37 15.14
N ALA A 93 -1.36 0.91 15.90
CA ALA A 93 -1.91 -0.44 15.75
C ALA A 93 -2.43 -0.73 14.33
N ASP A 94 -3.08 0.24 13.68
CA ASP A 94 -3.61 0.08 12.33
C ASP A 94 -2.49 -0.04 11.29
N GLU A 95 -1.39 0.69 11.48
CA GLU A 95 -0.22 0.61 10.62
C GLU A 95 0.55 -0.70 10.83
N LEU A 96 0.60 -1.17 12.08
CA LEU A 96 1.20 -2.47 12.40
C LEU A 96 0.39 -3.61 11.76
N GLU A 97 -0.93 -3.50 11.74
CA GLU A 97 -1.80 -4.47 11.06
C GLU A 97 -1.49 -4.52 9.55
N ALA A 98 -1.34 -3.35 8.91
CA ALA A 98 -1.00 -3.27 7.50
C ALA A 98 0.38 -3.89 7.23
N LEU A 99 1.37 -3.59 8.05
CA LEU A 99 2.71 -4.18 7.95
C LEU A 99 2.67 -5.70 8.09
N SER A 100 1.96 -6.20 9.08
CA SER A 100 1.84 -7.65 9.31
C SER A 100 1.19 -8.36 8.13
N GLY A 101 0.14 -7.77 7.56
CA GLY A 101 -0.51 -8.30 6.36
C GLY A 101 0.43 -8.35 5.15
N TYR A 102 1.20 -7.29 4.96
CA TYR A 102 2.19 -7.21 3.87
C TYR A 102 3.29 -8.27 4.05
N LEU A 103 3.85 -8.38 5.25
CA LEU A 103 4.87 -9.37 5.56
C LEU A 103 4.35 -10.80 5.35
N ASN A 104 3.12 -11.08 5.75
CA ASN A 104 2.52 -12.40 5.54
C ASN A 104 2.46 -12.74 4.05
N LYS A 105 2.09 -11.79 3.21
CA LYS A 105 2.04 -12.02 1.75
C LYS A 105 3.43 -12.26 1.16
N ARG A 106 4.40 -11.44 1.54
CA ARG A 106 5.78 -11.61 1.06
C ARG A 106 6.39 -12.93 1.52
N ARG A 107 6.13 -13.34 2.77
CA ARG A 107 6.69 -14.55 3.37
C ARG A 107 6.03 -15.85 2.94
N LYS A 108 4.91 -15.79 2.24
CA LYS A 108 4.33 -16.98 1.60
C LYS A 108 5.22 -17.52 0.50
N ARG A 109 5.92 -16.64 -0.19
CA ARG A 109 6.82 -17.03 -1.27
C ARG A 109 8.27 -17.12 -0.83
N ASP A 110 8.69 -16.23 0.05
CA ASP A 110 10.02 -16.19 0.64
C ASP A 110 9.90 -16.09 2.15
N PRO A 111 9.93 -17.23 2.89
CA PRO A 111 9.71 -17.23 4.33
C PRO A 111 10.70 -16.38 5.13
N PHE A 112 11.85 -16.06 4.56
CA PHE A 112 12.88 -15.27 5.23
C PHE A 112 12.87 -13.80 4.82
N TRP A 113 11.91 -13.40 3.98
CA TRP A 113 11.85 -12.02 3.52
C TRP A 113 11.71 -11.04 4.71
N GLY A 114 12.59 -10.04 4.75
CA GLY A 114 12.57 -9.03 5.80
C GLY A 114 13.03 -9.51 7.18
N LYS A 115 13.69 -10.64 7.24
CA LYS A 115 14.21 -11.19 8.51
C LYS A 115 15.71 -11.04 8.67
#